data_dbc0ede50bd1ae588276a340ec94f8be
#
_entry.id   dbc0ede50bd1ae588276a340ec94f8be
#
_cell.length_a   1.000
_cell.length_b   1.000
_cell.length_c   1.000
_cell.angle_alpha   90.00
_cell.angle_beta   90.00
_cell.angle_gamma   90.00
#
_symmetry.space_group_name_H-M   'P 1'
#
loop_
_entity.id
_entity.type
_entity.pdbx_description
1 polymer ?
#
loop_
_entity_poly.entity_id
_entity_poly.type
_entity_poly.pdbx_seq_one_letter_code
_entity_poly.pdbx_strand_id
1 'polypeptide(L)'
;VPCVFADHFTEAQKKAYIIADNRMAMDAGWDEELLRVEIEALQGMDFDPLLTGFDEKELSKLFDDGIEAQEDDFDVDAELQKPTFTKSGDIWMLGRHRLICGDSTKPDTYAALMGERKANLVVTDPPYNVNYEGSAGKIQNDNMDGEKFYQFLFDAFSCMEKVMADDASIYVFHADTEGLNFRKAFSD
;
A
#
# COMPACT_ATOMS: atom_id res chain seq x y z
N VAL A 1 18.40 -12.45 -39.31
CA VAL A 1 17.25 -11.51 -39.47
C VAL A 1 16.94 -11.45 -40.98
N PRO A 2 15.70 -11.69 -41.45
CA PRO A 2 15.35 -11.51 -42.83
C PRO A 2 15.50 -10.04 -43.20
N CYS A 3 16.26 -9.77 -44.26
CA CYS A 3 16.49 -8.42 -44.80
C CYS A 3 15.85 -8.26 -46.16
N VAL A 4 15.25 -7.09 -46.43
CA VAL A 4 14.75 -6.71 -47.73
C VAL A 4 15.63 -5.59 -48.26
N PHE A 5 16.15 -5.76 -49.47
CA PHE A 5 16.93 -4.73 -50.15
C PHE A 5 16.03 -3.75 -50.87
N ALA A 6 16.22 -2.46 -50.68
CA ALA A 6 15.45 -1.36 -51.26
C ALA A 6 16.35 -0.49 -52.16
N ASP A 7 17.14 -1.12 -53.03
CA ASP A 7 18.13 -0.45 -53.90
C ASP A 7 17.49 0.51 -54.91
N HIS A 8 16.22 0.31 -55.23
CA HIS A 8 15.44 1.13 -56.12
C HIS A 8 14.92 2.43 -55.49
N PHE A 9 15.10 2.62 -54.18
CA PHE A 9 14.64 3.84 -53.51
C PHE A 9 15.61 5.00 -53.74
N THR A 10 15.04 6.16 -54.09
CA THR A 10 15.76 7.45 -54.05
C THR A 10 16.08 7.84 -52.60
N GLU A 11 17.02 8.75 -52.41
CA GLU A 11 17.35 9.23 -51.07
C GLU A 11 16.14 9.85 -50.33
N ALA A 12 15.27 10.53 -51.04
CA ALA A 12 14.03 11.04 -50.45
C ALA A 12 13.09 9.92 -50.02
N GLN A 13 12.96 8.87 -50.82
CA GLN A 13 12.13 7.70 -50.51
C GLN A 13 12.69 6.92 -49.33
N LYS A 14 14.02 6.77 -49.22
CA LYS A 14 14.67 6.15 -48.06
C LYS A 14 14.37 6.90 -46.76
N LYS A 15 14.51 8.24 -46.76
CA LYS A 15 14.17 9.07 -45.60
C LYS A 15 12.68 8.97 -45.25
N ALA A 16 11.80 9.04 -46.24
CA ALA A 16 10.36 8.92 -45.99
C ALA A 16 10.00 7.52 -45.41
N TYR A 17 10.62 6.46 -45.93
CA TYR A 17 10.43 5.10 -45.41
C TYR A 17 10.87 4.97 -43.95
N ILE A 18 12.05 5.49 -43.60
CA ILE A 18 12.54 5.47 -42.22
C ILE A 18 11.59 6.20 -41.25
N ILE A 19 11.07 7.36 -41.69
CA ILE A 19 10.11 8.13 -40.88
C ILE A 19 8.79 7.36 -40.73
N ALA A 20 8.27 6.76 -41.83
CA ALA A 20 7.04 5.99 -41.81
C ALA A 20 7.16 4.71 -40.95
N ASP A 21 8.28 4.00 -41.05
CA ASP A 21 8.56 2.79 -40.27
C ASP A 21 8.59 3.09 -38.78
N ASN A 22 9.30 4.15 -38.38
CA ASN A 22 9.32 4.59 -36.98
C ASN A 22 7.93 5.07 -36.52
N ARG A 23 7.17 5.74 -37.38
CA ARG A 23 5.81 6.19 -37.06
C ARG A 23 4.85 5.02 -36.86
N MET A 24 4.91 4.00 -37.67
CA MET A 24 4.09 2.78 -37.57
C MET A 24 4.43 2.02 -36.25
N ALA A 25 5.69 2.00 -35.88
CA ALA A 25 6.11 1.40 -34.60
C ALA A 25 5.55 2.16 -33.38
N MET A 26 5.45 3.49 -33.48
CA MET A 26 4.83 4.34 -32.44
C MET A 26 3.29 4.24 -32.39
N ASP A 27 2.65 3.98 -33.56
CA ASP A 27 1.20 3.85 -33.68
C ASP A 27 0.73 2.40 -33.46
N ALA A 28 1.63 1.42 -33.45
CA ALA A 28 1.35 0.04 -33.04
C ALA A 28 1.19 0.01 -31.53
N GLY A 29 -0.04 -0.10 -31.05
CA GLY A 29 -0.31 -0.30 -29.62
C GLY A 29 0.29 -1.61 -29.12
N TRP A 30 0.53 -1.67 -27.83
CA TRP A 30 0.92 -2.90 -27.16
C TRP A 30 -0.32 -3.76 -26.89
N ASP A 31 -0.16 -5.08 -26.99
CA ASP A 31 -1.08 -6.02 -26.35
C ASP A 31 -0.77 -5.95 -24.84
N GLU A 32 -1.61 -5.25 -24.07
CA GLU A 32 -1.36 -4.95 -22.67
C GLU A 32 -1.33 -6.21 -21.80
N GLU A 33 -2.13 -7.26 -22.13
CA GLU A 33 -2.09 -8.53 -21.41
C GLU A 33 -0.75 -9.26 -21.61
N LEU A 34 -0.30 -9.32 -22.86
CA LEU A 34 0.98 -9.97 -23.17
C LEU A 34 2.15 -9.17 -22.62
N LEU A 35 2.11 -7.84 -22.72
CA LEU A 35 3.15 -6.97 -22.16
C LEU A 35 3.26 -7.12 -20.64
N ARG A 36 2.13 -7.20 -19.93
CA ARG A 36 2.10 -7.45 -18.48
C ARG A 36 2.82 -8.75 -18.12
N VAL A 37 2.51 -9.84 -18.82
CA VAL A 37 3.15 -11.15 -18.60
C VAL A 37 4.67 -11.08 -18.79
N GLU A 38 5.12 -10.39 -19.85
CA GLU A 38 6.56 -10.26 -20.14
C GLU A 38 7.28 -9.38 -19.10
N ILE A 39 6.66 -8.30 -18.66
CA ILE A 39 7.23 -7.44 -17.60
C ILE A 39 7.29 -8.18 -16.26
N GLU A 40 6.25 -8.95 -15.88
CA GLU A 40 6.26 -9.80 -14.69
C GLU A 40 7.37 -10.86 -14.76
N ALA A 41 7.56 -11.46 -15.93
CA ALA A 41 8.63 -12.44 -16.14
C ALA A 41 10.03 -11.81 -15.96
N LEU A 42 10.23 -10.59 -16.45
CA LEU A 42 11.48 -9.83 -16.25
C LEU A 42 11.74 -9.52 -14.78
N GLN A 43 10.72 -9.09 -14.05
CA GLN A 43 10.82 -8.86 -12.60
C GLN A 43 11.15 -10.15 -11.86
N GLY A 44 10.56 -11.28 -12.26
CA GLY A 44 10.85 -12.60 -11.70
C GLY A 44 12.28 -13.08 -11.95
N MET A 45 12.99 -12.47 -12.95
CA MET A 45 14.40 -12.71 -13.25
C MET A 45 15.36 -11.69 -12.62
N ASP A 46 14.87 -10.89 -11.67
CA ASP A 46 15.62 -9.81 -11.00
C ASP A 46 16.14 -8.74 -11.99
N PHE A 47 15.39 -8.51 -13.07
CA PHE A 47 15.71 -7.50 -14.08
C PHE A 47 14.87 -6.24 -13.87
N ASP A 48 15.50 -5.06 -13.91
CA ASP A 48 14.82 -3.79 -13.74
C ASP A 48 13.96 -3.43 -14.98
N PRO A 49 12.61 -3.42 -14.88
CA PRO A 49 11.74 -3.12 -16.02
C PRO A 49 11.93 -1.73 -16.62
N LEU A 50 12.46 -0.76 -15.86
CA LEU A 50 12.73 0.59 -16.38
C LEU A 50 13.79 0.59 -17.50
N LEU A 51 14.62 -0.46 -17.57
CA LEU A 51 15.60 -0.64 -18.64
C LEU A 51 14.95 -1.05 -19.97
N THR A 52 13.68 -1.40 -20.01
CA THR A 52 12.94 -1.72 -21.23
C THR A 52 12.49 -0.47 -22.01
N GLY A 53 12.63 0.72 -21.43
CA GLY A 53 12.24 1.99 -22.00
C GLY A 53 10.85 2.50 -21.62
N PHE A 54 10.10 1.73 -20.84
CA PHE A 54 8.88 2.20 -20.18
C PHE A 54 9.23 3.05 -18.96
N ASP A 55 8.49 4.13 -18.74
CA ASP A 55 8.63 4.91 -17.51
C ASP A 55 7.79 4.34 -16.35
N GLU A 56 8.03 4.84 -15.12
CA GLU A 56 7.32 4.37 -13.93
C GLU A 56 5.80 4.53 -14.02
N LYS A 57 5.32 5.57 -14.72
CA LYS A 57 3.88 5.83 -14.89
C LYS A 57 3.26 4.87 -15.89
N GLU A 58 3.96 4.56 -16.96
CA GLU A 58 3.52 3.58 -17.96
C GLU A 58 3.44 2.18 -17.35
N LEU A 59 4.46 1.78 -16.58
CA LEU A 59 4.46 0.51 -15.86
C LEU A 59 3.37 0.47 -14.79
N SER A 60 3.19 1.53 -14.00
CA SER A 60 2.12 1.62 -13.02
C SER A 60 0.74 1.47 -13.68
N LYS A 61 0.51 2.13 -14.81
CA LYS A 61 -0.74 2.03 -15.55
C LYS A 61 -0.97 0.63 -16.13
N LEU A 62 0.08 -0.05 -16.58
CA LEU A 62 0.00 -1.41 -17.10
C LEU A 62 -0.46 -2.42 -16.03
N PHE A 63 -0.07 -2.19 -14.77
CA PHE A 63 -0.45 -3.02 -13.62
C PHE A 63 -1.66 -2.48 -12.84
N ASP A 64 -2.19 -1.35 -13.25
CA ASP A 64 -3.44 -0.83 -12.73
C ASP A 64 -4.60 -1.62 -13.35
N ASP A 65 -5.22 -2.48 -12.58
CA ASP A 65 -6.34 -3.31 -13.03
C ASP A 65 -7.61 -2.51 -13.36
N GLY A 66 -7.46 -1.18 -13.49
CA GLY A 66 -8.57 -0.30 -13.85
C GLY A 66 -9.72 -0.31 -12.84
N ILE A 67 -9.44 -0.71 -11.61
CA ILE A 67 -10.35 -0.52 -10.50
C ILE A 67 -10.30 0.98 -10.19
N GLU A 68 -10.98 1.79 -10.99
CA GLU A 68 -11.35 3.12 -10.52
C GLU A 68 -12.04 2.92 -9.18
N ALA A 69 -11.43 3.47 -8.12
CA ALA A 69 -12.08 3.52 -6.83
C ALA A 69 -13.40 4.28 -7.04
N GLN A 70 -14.48 3.55 -7.24
CA GLN A 70 -15.80 4.16 -7.23
C GLN A 70 -16.05 4.55 -5.79
N GLU A 71 -16.26 5.83 -5.55
CA GLU A 71 -16.85 6.28 -4.29
C GLU A 71 -18.15 5.51 -4.14
N ASP A 72 -18.24 4.71 -3.09
CA ASP A 72 -19.47 4.03 -2.75
C ASP A 72 -20.46 5.05 -2.18
N ASP A 73 -21.76 4.82 -2.39
CA ASP A 73 -22.85 5.62 -1.80
C ASP A 73 -23.02 5.30 -0.29
N PHE A 74 -21.93 4.90 0.40
CA PHE A 74 -21.99 4.49 1.81
C PHE A 74 -22.09 5.71 2.72
N ASP A 75 -23.27 5.88 3.33
CA ASP A 75 -23.53 6.95 4.29
C ASP A 75 -23.00 6.57 5.68
N VAL A 76 -21.78 7.03 5.97
CA VAL A 76 -21.08 6.78 7.24
C VAL A 76 -21.88 7.32 8.43
N ASP A 77 -22.51 8.51 8.31
CA ASP A 77 -23.24 9.14 9.39
C ASP A 77 -24.52 8.37 9.73
N ALA A 78 -25.20 7.84 8.72
CA ALA A 78 -26.36 6.98 8.92
C ALA A 78 -25.97 5.64 9.55
N GLU A 79 -24.83 5.06 9.18
CA GLU A 79 -24.36 3.80 9.76
C GLU A 79 -23.90 3.96 11.22
N LEU A 80 -23.28 5.08 11.58
CA LEU A 80 -22.86 5.38 12.95
C LEU A 80 -24.05 5.54 13.93
N GLN A 81 -25.24 5.81 13.43
CA GLN A 81 -26.47 5.89 14.25
C GLN A 81 -27.09 4.51 14.54
N LYS A 82 -26.64 3.46 13.82
CA LYS A 82 -27.13 2.09 14.05
C LYS A 82 -26.49 1.47 15.30
N PRO A 83 -27.22 0.58 16.02
CA PRO A 83 -26.64 -0.12 17.16
C PRO A 83 -25.41 -0.94 16.74
N THR A 84 -24.29 -0.77 17.44
CA THR A 84 -23.08 -1.56 17.23
C THR A 84 -23.34 -3.01 17.66
N PHE A 85 -23.01 -3.97 16.80
CA PHE A 85 -23.09 -5.40 17.13
C PHE A 85 -21.73 -6.05 17.37
N THR A 86 -20.63 -5.40 16.93
CA THR A 86 -19.26 -5.84 17.17
C THR A 86 -18.86 -5.61 18.63
N LYS A 87 -18.27 -6.61 19.25
CA LYS A 87 -17.77 -6.58 20.64
C LYS A 87 -16.26 -6.69 20.66
N SER A 88 -15.65 -6.21 21.75
CA SER A 88 -14.21 -6.42 21.98
C SER A 88 -13.86 -7.90 21.96
N GLY A 89 -12.85 -8.28 21.20
CA GLY A 89 -12.43 -9.66 20.96
C GLY A 89 -13.05 -10.33 19.74
N ASP A 90 -14.05 -9.74 19.11
CA ASP A 90 -14.64 -10.29 17.88
C ASP A 90 -13.64 -10.25 16.73
N ILE A 91 -13.54 -11.37 16.01
CA ILE A 91 -12.71 -11.50 14.81
C ILE A 91 -13.61 -11.68 13.60
N TRP A 92 -13.46 -10.81 12.64
CA TRP A 92 -14.20 -10.82 11.37
C TRP A 92 -13.32 -11.35 10.25
N MET A 93 -13.89 -12.21 9.42
CA MET A 93 -13.25 -12.73 8.21
C MET A 93 -13.80 -11.99 6.99
N LEU A 94 -12.94 -11.26 6.30
CA LEU A 94 -13.26 -10.49 5.09
C LEU A 94 -12.51 -11.13 3.90
N GLY A 95 -13.06 -12.20 3.36
CA GLY A 95 -12.36 -13.07 2.42
C GLY A 95 -11.12 -13.69 3.08
N ARG A 96 -9.92 -13.38 2.58
CA ARG A 96 -8.64 -13.82 3.17
C ARG A 96 -8.13 -12.93 4.30
N HIS A 97 -8.74 -11.77 4.52
CA HIS A 97 -8.33 -10.79 5.51
C HIS A 97 -9.00 -11.04 6.86
N ARG A 98 -8.35 -10.61 7.93
CA ARG A 98 -8.88 -10.65 9.29
C ARG A 98 -8.96 -9.26 9.87
N LEU A 99 -10.04 -8.98 10.58
CA LEU A 99 -10.21 -7.76 11.36
C LEU A 99 -10.52 -8.17 12.79
N ILE A 100 -9.90 -7.54 13.77
CA ILE A 100 -10.19 -7.72 15.20
C ILE A 100 -10.54 -6.39 15.84
N CYS A 101 -11.56 -6.38 16.69
CA CYS A 101 -11.83 -5.30 17.61
C CYS A 101 -11.14 -5.64 18.94
N GLY A 102 -9.99 -5.01 19.24
CA GLY A 102 -9.20 -5.39 20.42
C GLY A 102 -8.27 -4.28 20.89
N ASP A 103 -7.67 -4.49 22.04
CA ASP A 103 -6.68 -3.59 22.64
C ASP A 103 -5.29 -3.87 22.04
N SER A 104 -4.72 -2.87 21.35
CA SER A 104 -3.41 -2.96 20.70
C SER A 104 -2.23 -3.04 21.68
N THR A 105 -2.45 -2.82 22.97
CA THR A 105 -1.41 -3.00 23.99
C THR A 105 -1.35 -4.43 24.54
N LYS A 106 -2.21 -5.33 24.05
CA LYS A 106 -2.32 -6.70 24.57
C LYS A 106 -1.77 -7.71 23.56
N PRO A 107 -0.80 -8.55 23.97
CA PRO A 107 -0.24 -9.60 23.11
C PRO A 107 -1.31 -10.59 22.60
N ASP A 108 -2.33 -10.88 23.40
CA ASP A 108 -3.40 -11.82 23.03
C ASP A 108 -4.20 -11.35 21.81
N THR A 109 -4.36 -10.02 21.64
CA THR A 109 -5.01 -9.42 20.47
C THR A 109 -4.25 -9.79 19.20
N TYR A 110 -2.93 -9.67 19.22
CA TYR A 110 -2.08 -10.02 18.06
C TYR A 110 -2.01 -11.52 17.83
N ALA A 111 -1.94 -12.31 18.89
CA ALA A 111 -1.97 -13.77 18.77
C ALA A 111 -3.28 -14.24 18.10
N ALA A 112 -4.42 -13.69 18.49
CA ALA A 112 -5.72 -13.99 17.90
C ALA A 112 -5.81 -13.55 16.43
N LEU A 113 -5.29 -12.36 16.08
CA LEU A 113 -5.31 -11.82 14.74
C LEU A 113 -4.37 -12.58 13.79
N MET A 114 -3.12 -12.77 14.20
CA MET A 114 -2.04 -13.26 13.35
C MET A 114 -1.94 -14.80 13.34
N GLY A 115 -2.28 -15.47 14.44
CA GLY A 115 -1.99 -16.89 14.62
C GLY A 115 -0.47 -17.13 14.53
N GLU A 116 -0.05 -18.02 13.64
CA GLU A 116 1.37 -18.35 13.41
C GLU A 116 2.04 -17.46 12.34
N ARG A 117 1.29 -16.52 11.73
CA ARG A 117 1.81 -15.66 10.66
C ARG A 117 2.63 -14.52 11.23
N LYS A 118 3.62 -14.07 10.43
CA LYS A 118 4.39 -12.86 10.69
C LYS A 118 3.98 -11.76 9.73
N ALA A 119 4.03 -10.51 10.18
CA ALA A 119 3.80 -9.33 9.34
C ALA A 119 5.10 -8.91 8.66
N ASN A 120 5.07 -8.72 7.35
CA ASN A 120 6.19 -8.17 6.57
C ASN A 120 6.13 -6.64 6.53
N LEU A 121 4.95 -6.08 6.76
CA LEU A 121 4.71 -4.65 6.82
C LEU A 121 3.70 -4.36 7.92
N VAL A 122 3.98 -3.33 8.72
CA VAL A 122 3.03 -2.73 9.66
C VAL A 122 2.80 -1.28 9.24
N VAL A 123 1.54 -0.89 9.13
CA VAL A 123 1.13 0.51 8.97
C VAL A 123 0.17 0.81 10.11
N THR A 124 0.48 1.81 10.94
CA THR A 124 -0.30 2.11 12.13
C THR A 124 -0.51 3.60 12.31
N ASP A 125 -1.72 3.94 12.72
CA ASP A 125 -2.19 5.31 13.00
C ASP A 125 -2.77 5.34 14.43
N PRO A 126 -1.90 5.37 15.47
CA PRO A 126 -2.35 5.40 16.85
C PRO A 126 -2.90 6.79 17.22
N PRO A 127 -3.65 6.92 18.35
CA PRO A 127 -4.01 8.23 18.88
C PRO A 127 -2.80 9.16 19.01
N TYR A 128 -2.97 10.45 18.72
CA TYR A 128 -1.87 11.43 18.71
C TYR A 128 -1.73 12.23 20.00
N ASN A 129 -2.59 11.97 20.98
CA ASN A 129 -2.65 12.69 22.26
C ASN A 129 -2.96 14.20 22.12
N VAL A 130 -3.76 14.55 21.13
CA VAL A 130 -4.13 15.94 20.82
C VAL A 130 -5.55 16.30 21.28
N ASN A 131 -6.22 15.40 22.01
CA ASN A 131 -7.60 15.56 22.48
C ASN A 131 -8.58 15.87 21.35
N TYR A 132 -8.46 15.16 20.24
CA TYR A 132 -9.31 15.35 19.07
C TYR A 132 -10.75 14.93 19.35
N GLU A 133 -11.69 15.75 18.89
CA GLU A 133 -13.13 15.49 18.94
C GLU A 133 -13.74 15.75 17.55
N GLY A 134 -14.15 14.68 16.88
CA GLY A 134 -14.79 14.72 15.56
C GLY A 134 -16.31 14.49 15.64
N SER A 135 -16.95 14.34 14.48
CA SER A 135 -18.40 14.04 14.37
C SER A 135 -18.78 12.72 15.06
N ALA A 136 -17.88 11.76 15.10
CA ALA A 136 -18.05 10.46 15.76
C ALA A 136 -17.72 10.49 17.28
N GLY A 137 -17.39 11.66 17.85
CA GLY A 137 -16.99 11.84 19.24
C GLY A 137 -15.49 11.90 19.45
N LYS A 138 -15.04 11.62 20.69
CA LYS A 138 -13.63 11.65 21.09
C LYS A 138 -12.92 10.36 20.77
N ILE A 139 -11.68 10.46 20.31
CA ILE A 139 -10.80 9.31 20.14
C ILE A 139 -10.37 8.81 21.53
N GLN A 140 -10.48 7.49 21.74
CA GLN A 140 -10.01 6.85 22.97
C GLN A 140 -8.49 6.96 23.07
N ASN A 141 -7.98 7.22 24.27
CA ASN A 141 -6.54 7.37 24.56
C ASN A 141 -5.84 8.56 23.89
N ASP A 142 -6.61 9.55 23.42
CA ASP A 142 -6.09 10.74 22.76
C ASP A 142 -5.95 11.97 23.70
N ASN A 143 -6.02 11.75 25.03
CA ASN A 143 -5.85 12.78 26.07
C ASN A 143 -5.25 12.14 27.33
N MET A 144 -3.99 11.77 27.26
CA MET A 144 -3.23 11.16 28.36
C MET A 144 -2.13 12.12 28.85
N ASP A 145 -1.69 11.93 30.10
CA ASP A 145 -0.41 12.53 30.50
C ASP A 145 0.76 11.85 29.75
N GLY A 146 1.88 12.59 29.56
CA GLY A 146 2.95 12.16 28.68
C GLY A 146 3.59 10.83 29.08
N GLU A 147 3.65 10.49 30.36
CA GLU A 147 4.24 9.23 30.83
C GLU A 147 3.32 8.04 30.51
N LYS A 148 2.03 8.20 30.70
CA LYS A 148 1.03 7.17 30.33
C LYS A 148 0.93 7.01 28.82
N PHE A 149 1.03 8.11 28.09
CA PHE A 149 1.01 8.07 26.64
C PHE A 149 2.23 7.34 26.08
N TYR A 150 3.42 7.64 26.61
CA TYR A 150 4.64 6.89 26.30
C TYR A 150 4.46 5.39 26.56
N GLN A 151 3.96 5.01 27.76
CA GLN A 151 3.76 3.60 28.10
C GLN A 151 2.75 2.91 27.16
N PHE A 152 1.67 3.59 26.81
CA PHE A 152 0.69 3.10 25.83
C PHE A 152 1.34 2.79 24.47
N LEU A 153 2.15 3.71 23.95
CA LEU A 153 2.87 3.53 22.70
C LEU A 153 3.89 2.39 22.78
N PHE A 154 4.66 2.35 23.86
CA PHE A 154 5.67 1.31 24.09
C PHE A 154 5.05 -0.09 24.14
N ASP A 155 3.96 -0.25 24.87
CA ASP A 155 3.25 -1.53 24.96
C ASP A 155 2.70 -1.97 23.59
N ALA A 156 2.13 -1.04 22.81
CA ALA A 156 1.61 -1.32 21.50
C ALA A 156 2.73 -1.71 20.50
N PHE A 157 3.83 -0.95 20.46
CA PHE A 157 4.96 -1.22 19.56
C PHE A 157 5.67 -2.52 19.92
N SER A 158 5.86 -2.79 21.21
CA SER A 158 6.42 -4.07 21.67
C SER A 158 5.55 -5.28 21.28
N CYS A 159 4.23 -5.10 21.22
CA CYS A 159 3.33 -6.15 20.73
C CYS A 159 3.41 -6.32 19.20
N MET A 160 3.55 -5.22 18.45
CA MET A 160 3.72 -5.24 16.98
C MET A 160 5.04 -5.94 16.61
N GLU A 161 6.16 -5.56 17.26
CA GLU A 161 7.48 -6.15 17.02
C GLU A 161 7.46 -7.68 17.11
N LYS A 162 6.82 -8.24 18.14
CA LYS A 162 6.74 -9.69 18.35
C LYS A 162 6.07 -10.46 17.24
N VAL A 163 5.21 -9.82 16.45
CA VAL A 163 4.50 -10.43 15.32
C VAL A 163 5.05 -10.02 13.96
N MET A 164 6.07 -9.18 13.91
CA MET A 164 6.79 -8.81 12.69
C MET A 164 7.81 -9.89 12.30
N ALA A 165 8.08 -10.00 11.00
CA ALA A 165 9.23 -10.73 10.47
C ALA A 165 10.52 -9.92 10.71
N ASP A 166 11.69 -10.60 10.68
CA ASP A 166 12.97 -9.97 11.01
C ASP A 166 13.37 -8.87 10.02
N ASP A 167 12.86 -8.93 8.79
CA ASP A 167 13.09 -7.97 7.69
C ASP A 167 11.88 -7.07 7.41
N ALA A 168 10.88 -7.06 8.31
CA ALA A 168 9.68 -6.27 8.13
C ALA A 168 9.93 -4.76 8.30
N SER A 169 9.11 -3.97 7.62
CA SER A 169 9.06 -2.51 7.75
C SER A 169 7.86 -2.08 8.58
N ILE A 170 7.99 -0.94 9.27
CA ILE A 170 6.89 -0.31 9.99
C ILE A 170 6.78 1.17 9.66
N TYR A 171 5.55 1.64 9.42
CA TYR A 171 5.20 3.04 9.23
C TYR A 171 4.24 3.46 10.35
N VAL A 172 4.62 4.50 11.07
CA VAL A 172 3.85 5.03 12.20
C VAL A 172 3.49 6.48 11.91
N PHE A 173 2.20 6.77 11.80
CA PHE A 173 1.71 8.14 11.72
C PHE A 173 1.69 8.78 13.10
N HIS A 174 2.03 10.05 13.20
CA HIS A 174 2.03 10.76 14.48
C HIS A 174 1.93 12.29 14.31
N ALA A 175 1.40 12.97 15.31
CA ALA A 175 1.50 14.43 15.39
C ALA A 175 2.89 14.86 15.87
N ASP A 176 3.36 16.00 15.37
CA ASP A 176 4.68 16.52 15.69
C ASP A 176 4.82 16.93 17.17
N THR A 177 3.71 17.34 17.78
CA THR A 177 3.63 17.72 19.21
C THR A 177 4.06 16.61 20.17
N GLU A 178 3.79 15.36 19.82
CA GLU A 178 4.14 14.17 20.61
C GLU A 178 5.31 13.37 20.02
N GLY A 179 5.98 13.90 19.03
CA GLY A 179 7.06 13.23 18.31
C GLY A 179 8.19 12.71 19.21
N LEU A 180 8.42 13.31 20.38
CA LEU A 180 9.39 12.82 21.37
C LEU A 180 8.94 11.50 21.99
N ASN A 181 7.69 11.41 22.44
CA ASN A 181 7.12 10.19 23.02
C ASN A 181 7.07 9.06 22.02
N PHE A 182 6.68 9.35 20.75
CA PHE A 182 6.69 8.38 19.67
C PHE A 182 8.09 7.80 19.43
N ARG A 183 9.09 8.66 19.24
CA ARG A 183 10.47 8.23 18.96
C ARG A 183 11.07 7.46 20.12
N LYS A 184 10.83 7.90 21.37
CA LYS A 184 11.32 7.22 22.55
C LYS A 184 10.70 5.82 22.67
N ALA A 185 9.37 5.71 22.59
CA ALA A 185 8.67 4.43 22.66
C ALA A 185 9.06 3.45 21.54
N PHE A 186 9.47 3.97 20.40
CA PHE A 186 9.92 3.17 19.27
C PHE A 186 11.38 2.70 19.40
N SER A 187 12.20 3.42 20.15
CA SER A 187 13.63 3.11 20.33
C SER A 187 13.93 2.21 21.53
N ASP A 188 13.08 2.24 22.55
CA ASP A 188 13.23 1.50 23.82
C ASP A 188 12.63 0.08 23.69
#